data_af05a85e0a321eedf1d57fc2d7144fe6
#
_entry.id   af05a85e0a321eedf1d57fc2d7144fe6
#
_cell.length_a   1.000
_cell.length_b   1.000
_cell.length_c   1.000
_cell.angle_alpha   90.00
_cell.angle_beta   90.00
_cell.angle_gamma   90.00
#
_symmetry.space_group_name_H-M   'P 1'
#
loop_
_entity.id
_entity.type
_entity.pdbx_description
1 polymer ?
#
loop_
_entity_poly.entity_id
_entity_poly.type
_entity_poly.pdbx_seq_one_letter_code
_entity_poly.pdbx_strand_id
1 'polypeptide(L)'
;ETYHKDRYKVYHPKGMKSIFEWRVNGFDRMGQAGVHKIGMGVLIGLEDWRTDVTMMAIHLQYLRKHYWQTRYSVNFPRMRPSEGHFQPNVIMTDKELAQLIFAFRIFDHDVDISVSTRENAKFRDHIATLGATSISAGSKTDPGGYATYPQALEQFSVSDERTPAEVEQAVKAMG
;
A
#
# COMPACT_ATOMS: atom_id res chain seq x y z
N GLU A 1 4.42 -3.37 5.56
CA GLU A 1 4.92 -2.60 6.71
C GLU A 1 6.30 -2.03 6.38
N THR A 2 7.41 -2.50 6.99
CA THR A 2 8.78 -2.06 6.67
C THR A 2 9.71 -3.26 6.50
N TYR A 3 10.76 -3.11 5.72
CA TYR A 3 11.86 -4.07 5.57
C TYR A 3 13.03 -3.81 6.54
N HIS A 4 12.94 -2.78 7.38
CA HIS A 4 13.92 -2.52 8.43
C HIS A 4 13.77 -3.53 9.57
N LYS A 5 14.45 -4.66 9.46
CA LYS A 5 14.34 -5.81 10.38
C LYS A 5 14.56 -5.42 11.84
N ASP A 6 15.59 -4.64 12.13
CA ASP A 6 15.93 -4.25 13.51
C ASP A 6 14.86 -3.36 14.14
N ARG A 7 14.18 -2.54 13.32
CA ARG A 7 13.11 -1.66 13.76
C ARG A 7 11.75 -2.34 13.79
N TYR A 8 11.59 -3.42 13.02
CA TYR A 8 10.31 -4.11 12.85
C TYR A 8 9.70 -4.55 14.19
N LYS A 9 10.53 -5.08 15.10
CA LYS A 9 10.09 -5.55 16.43
C LYS A 9 9.65 -4.40 17.35
N VAL A 10 10.15 -3.20 17.12
CA VAL A 10 9.72 -2.00 17.87
C VAL A 10 8.27 -1.66 17.53
N TYR A 11 7.89 -1.78 16.25
CA TYR A 11 6.52 -1.52 15.80
C TYR A 11 5.57 -2.68 16.11
N HIS A 12 6.09 -3.90 16.16
CA HIS A 12 5.32 -5.12 16.39
C HIS A 12 5.91 -5.94 17.54
N PRO A 13 5.75 -5.50 18.79
CA PRO A 13 6.44 -6.13 19.94
C PRO A 13 5.88 -7.50 20.31
N LYS A 14 4.66 -7.85 19.89
CA LYS A 14 3.96 -9.07 20.32
C LYS A 14 3.18 -9.74 19.17
N GLY A 15 2.86 -11.02 19.37
CA GLY A 15 2.06 -11.83 18.46
C GLY A 15 2.82 -12.28 17.22
N MET A 16 2.15 -13.03 16.34
CA MET A 16 2.75 -13.57 15.09
C MET A 16 3.30 -12.48 14.17
N LYS A 17 2.71 -11.30 14.20
CA LYS A 17 3.16 -10.15 13.43
C LYS A 17 4.55 -9.65 13.84
N SER A 18 5.01 -9.96 15.06
CA SER A 18 6.35 -9.58 15.53
C SER A 18 7.49 -10.40 14.91
N ILE A 19 7.18 -11.51 14.24
CA ILE A 19 8.17 -12.40 13.64
C ILE A 19 8.41 -11.94 12.20
N PHE A 20 9.47 -11.16 12.01
CA PHE A 20 9.81 -10.55 10.71
C PHE A 20 9.92 -11.58 9.59
N GLU A 21 10.69 -12.64 9.80
CA GLU A 21 10.90 -13.70 8.82
C GLU A 21 9.58 -14.40 8.44
N TRP A 22 8.72 -14.63 9.39
CA TRP A 22 7.39 -15.19 9.13
C TRP A 22 6.57 -14.28 8.19
N ARG A 23 6.65 -12.97 8.40
CA ARG A 23 5.93 -11.99 7.55
C ARG A 23 6.51 -11.94 6.14
N VAL A 24 7.82 -11.83 6.00
CA VAL A 24 8.49 -11.79 4.68
C VAL A 24 8.25 -13.09 3.92
N ASN A 25 8.50 -14.25 4.54
CA ASN A 25 8.27 -15.56 3.93
C ASN A 25 6.77 -15.87 3.69
N GLY A 26 5.87 -14.99 4.11
CA GLY A 26 4.44 -15.08 3.81
C GLY A 26 4.16 -15.05 2.31
N PHE A 27 4.94 -14.28 1.57
CA PHE A 27 4.81 -14.17 0.12
C PHE A 27 5.20 -15.48 -0.58
N ASP A 28 6.27 -16.15 -0.10
CA ASP A 28 6.66 -17.46 -0.59
C ASP A 28 5.60 -18.52 -0.33
N ARG A 29 5.02 -18.54 0.87
CA ARG A 29 3.91 -19.46 1.19
C ARG A 29 2.70 -19.23 0.30
N MET A 30 2.38 -17.97 -0.02
CA MET A 30 1.29 -17.66 -0.97
C MET A 30 1.63 -18.14 -2.39
N GLY A 31 2.86 -17.90 -2.84
CA GLY A 31 3.34 -18.39 -4.14
C GLY A 31 3.31 -19.91 -4.24
N GLN A 32 3.80 -20.62 -3.23
CA GLN A 32 3.75 -22.09 -3.14
C GLN A 32 2.31 -22.63 -3.14
N ALA A 33 1.39 -21.90 -2.51
CA ALA A 33 -0.02 -22.26 -2.50
C ALA A 33 -0.76 -21.93 -3.82
N GLY A 34 -0.07 -21.37 -4.81
CA GLY A 34 -0.66 -21.03 -6.10
C GLY A 34 -1.62 -19.84 -6.06
N VAL A 35 -1.43 -18.90 -5.14
CA VAL A 35 -2.26 -17.69 -5.06
C VAL A 35 -2.12 -16.89 -6.36
N HIS A 36 -3.25 -16.64 -7.02
CA HIS A 36 -3.28 -16.01 -8.34
C HIS A 36 -2.71 -14.59 -8.35
N LYS A 37 -3.01 -13.79 -7.31
CA LYS A 37 -2.52 -12.40 -7.21
C LYS A 37 -2.07 -12.08 -5.79
N ILE A 38 -0.85 -11.58 -5.66
CA ILE A 38 -0.22 -11.21 -4.38
C ILE A 38 0.01 -9.70 -4.36
N GLY A 39 -0.50 -9.05 -3.31
CA GLY A 39 -0.28 -7.63 -3.06
C GLY A 39 0.87 -7.41 -2.10
N MET A 40 1.84 -6.59 -2.48
CA MET A 40 2.95 -6.16 -1.66
C MET A 40 2.83 -4.68 -1.32
N GLY A 41 3.30 -4.28 -0.14
CA GLY A 41 3.27 -2.86 0.22
C GLY A 41 4.16 -2.53 1.40
N VAL A 42 4.67 -1.33 1.38
CA VAL A 42 5.42 -0.72 2.49
C VAL A 42 4.64 0.48 3.02
N LEU A 43 4.61 0.63 4.33
CA LEU A 43 3.94 1.77 4.98
C LEU A 43 4.93 2.93 5.06
N ILE A 44 4.76 3.90 4.17
CA ILE A 44 5.61 5.08 4.11
C ILE A 44 5.40 5.95 5.35
N GLY A 45 6.48 6.23 6.05
CA GLY A 45 6.48 7.01 7.29
C GLY A 45 7.05 6.27 8.50
N LEU A 46 7.19 4.95 8.44
CA LEU A 46 7.81 4.17 9.52
C LEU A 46 9.32 4.37 9.57
N GLU A 47 10.00 4.15 8.45
CA GLU A 47 11.45 4.23 8.32
C GLU A 47 11.84 4.88 7.00
N ASP A 48 13.12 4.87 6.64
CA ASP A 48 13.57 5.37 5.34
C ASP A 48 12.87 4.64 4.19
N TRP A 49 12.00 5.35 3.50
CA TRP A 49 11.19 4.78 2.44
C TRP A 49 12.02 4.31 1.22
N ARG A 50 13.18 4.91 0.97
CA ARG A 50 14.04 4.51 -0.15
C ARG A 50 14.59 3.11 0.07
N THR A 51 15.00 2.81 1.29
CA THR A 51 15.41 1.46 1.68
C THR A 51 14.23 0.48 1.56
N ASP A 52 13.09 0.83 2.12
CA ASP A 52 11.90 -0.03 2.10
C ASP A 52 11.45 -0.37 0.67
N VAL A 53 11.35 0.62 -0.22
CA VAL A 53 10.90 0.38 -1.60
C VAL A 53 11.94 -0.35 -2.44
N THR A 54 13.23 -0.14 -2.18
CA THR A 54 14.30 -0.88 -2.85
C THR A 54 14.26 -2.34 -2.45
N MET A 55 14.12 -2.63 -1.17
CA MET A 55 14.00 -4.02 -0.68
C MET A 55 12.72 -4.68 -1.21
N MET A 56 11.63 -3.95 -1.30
CA MET A 56 10.39 -4.46 -1.90
C MET A 56 10.58 -4.77 -3.40
N ALA A 57 11.29 -3.93 -4.14
CA ALA A 57 11.58 -4.18 -5.54
C ALA A 57 12.44 -5.44 -5.75
N ILE A 58 13.48 -5.62 -4.93
CA ILE A 58 14.32 -6.85 -4.95
C ILE A 58 13.47 -8.07 -4.60
N HIS A 59 12.61 -7.97 -3.60
CA HIS A 59 11.73 -9.07 -3.21
C HIS A 59 10.70 -9.40 -4.31
N LEU A 60 10.14 -8.40 -4.97
CA LEU A 60 9.25 -8.59 -6.10
C LEU A 60 9.95 -9.35 -7.24
N GLN A 61 11.18 -8.98 -7.59
CA GLN A 61 11.96 -9.69 -8.61
C GLN A 61 12.21 -11.16 -8.21
N TYR A 62 12.55 -11.40 -6.94
CA TYR A 62 12.71 -12.75 -6.42
C TYR A 62 11.42 -13.57 -6.58
N LEU A 63 10.29 -13.03 -6.16
CA LEU A 63 9.00 -13.71 -6.23
C LEU A 63 8.57 -13.97 -7.68
N ARG A 64 8.75 -13.03 -8.59
CA ARG A 64 8.47 -13.21 -10.02
C ARG A 64 9.29 -14.35 -10.64
N LYS A 65 10.54 -14.46 -10.24
CA LYS A 65 11.42 -15.54 -10.72
C LYS A 65 10.97 -16.91 -10.22
N HIS A 66 10.50 -17.02 -8.98
CA HIS A 66 10.15 -18.29 -8.36
C HIS A 66 8.68 -18.68 -8.57
N TYR A 67 7.79 -17.69 -8.68
CA TYR A 67 6.34 -17.87 -8.80
C TYR A 67 5.80 -17.09 -9.99
N TRP A 68 6.32 -17.37 -11.16
CA TRP A 68 6.04 -16.65 -12.40
C TRP A 68 4.58 -16.68 -12.86
N GLN A 69 3.79 -17.67 -12.37
CA GLN A 69 2.35 -17.75 -12.66
C GLN A 69 1.50 -16.80 -11.82
N THR A 70 2.09 -16.24 -10.76
CA THR A 70 1.41 -15.31 -9.86
C THR A 70 1.50 -13.88 -10.41
N ARG A 71 0.39 -13.16 -10.39
CA ARG A 71 0.37 -11.70 -10.64
C ARG A 71 0.73 -10.96 -9.37
N TYR A 72 1.34 -9.80 -9.54
CA TYR A 72 1.76 -8.97 -8.42
C TYR A 72 1.17 -7.58 -8.50
N SER A 73 0.80 -7.02 -7.34
CA SER A 73 0.47 -5.62 -7.18
C SER A 73 1.30 -5.00 -6.07
N VAL A 74 1.61 -3.72 -6.21
CA VAL A 74 2.33 -2.94 -5.20
C VAL A 74 1.51 -1.74 -4.76
N ASN A 75 1.69 -1.34 -3.50
CA ASN A 75 1.13 -0.10 -2.99
C ASN A 75 2.11 0.58 -2.01
N PHE A 76 1.97 1.88 -1.89
CA PHE A 76 2.84 2.75 -1.10
C PHE A 76 2.01 3.66 -0.19
N PRO A 77 1.18 3.08 0.73
CA PRO A 77 0.35 3.89 1.60
C PRO A 77 1.21 4.76 2.50
N ARG A 78 0.95 6.07 2.51
CA ARG A 78 1.55 6.98 3.48
C ARG A 78 0.83 6.88 4.82
N MET A 79 1.57 6.97 5.91
CA MET A 79 0.98 7.04 7.24
C MET A 79 0.05 8.26 7.34
N ARG A 80 -1.07 8.04 7.97
CA ARG A 80 -2.05 9.09 8.32
C ARG A 80 -2.23 9.10 9.84
N PRO A 81 -2.68 10.21 10.41
CA PRO A 81 -3.02 10.26 11.82
C PRO A 81 -3.92 9.08 12.21
N SER A 82 -3.62 8.45 13.31
CA SER A 82 -4.35 7.32 13.88
C SER A 82 -4.63 7.58 15.35
N GLU A 83 -5.57 6.87 15.94
CA GLU A 83 -5.91 7.01 17.37
C GLU A 83 -4.71 6.79 18.31
N GLY A 84 -3.70 6.02 17.89
CA GLY A 84 -2.49 5.75 18.68
C GLY A 84 -1.47 6.89 18.73
N HIS A 85 -1.76 8.06 18.19
CA HIS A 85 -0.87 9.26 18.15
C HIS A 85 0.54 8.98 17.61
N PHE A 86 0.73 7.87 16.87
CA PHE A 86 2.02 7.57 16.27
C PHE A 86 2.30 8.56 15.13
N GLN A 87 3.41 9.30 15.24
CA GLN A 87 3.82 10.25 14.22
C GLN A 87 4.77 9.57 13.22
N PRO A 88 4.69 9.92 11.93
CA PRO A 88 5.62 9.40 10.94
C PRO A 88 7.04 9.90 11.22
N ASN A 89 8.02 8.98 11.19
CA ASN A 89 9.44 9.33 11.29
C ASN A 89 9.96 10.02 10.03
N VAL A 90 9.32 9.75 8.89
CA VAL A 90 9.67 10.32 7.58
C VAL A 90 8.40 10.78 6.87
N ILE A 91 8.43 11.97 6.31
CA ILE A 91 7.32 12.53 5.52
C ILE A 91 7.68 12.42 4.04
N MET A 92 6.79 11.84 3.25
CA MET A 92 6.87 11.80 1.79
C MET A 92 5.88 12.80 1.18
N THR A 93 6.36 13.64 0.30
CA THR A 93 5.54 14.60 -0.45
C THR A 93 4.78 13.92 -1.59
N ASP A 94 3.75 14.58 -2.14
CA ASP A 94 3.02 14.09 -3.33
C ASP A 94 3.95 13.92 -4.53
N LYS A 95 4.93 14.84 -4.69
CA LYS A 95 5.92 14.76 -5.76
C LYS A 95 6.81 13.50 -5.63
N GLU A 96 7.27 13.19 -4.43
CA GLU A 96 8.08 11.99 -4.19
C GLU A 96 7.26 10.71 -4.39
N LEU A 97 6.00 10.69 -3.97
CA LEU A 97 5.12 9.54 -4.20
C LEU A 97 4.85 9.34 -5.70
N ALA A 98 4.60 10.41 -6.45
CA ALA A 98 4.44 10.32 -7.89
C ALA A 98 5.72 9.82 -8.57
N GLN A 99 6.88 10.35 -8.17
CA GLN A 99 8.18 9.89 -8.66
C GLN A 99 8.42 8.41 -8.37
N LEU A 100 8.05 7.94 -7.17
CA LEU A 100 8.15 6.53 -6.80
C LEU A 100 7.27 5.65 -7.68
N ILE A 101 6.02 6.06 -7.93
CA ILE A 101 5.08 5.34 -8.81
C ILE A 101 5.65 5.24 -10.23
N PHE A 102 6.21 6.33 -10.77
CA PHE A 102 6.84 6.31 -12.09
C PHE A 102 8.09 5.44 -12.12
N ALA A 103 8.92 5.47 -11.07
CA ALA A 103 10.08 4.61 -10.96
C ALA A 103 9.71 3.12 -10.97
N PHE A 104 8.64 2.73 -10.24
CA PHE A 104 8.13 1.37 -10.29
C PHE A 104 7.54 0.99 -11.64
N ARG A 105 6.89 1.92 -12.34
CA ARG A 105 6.39 1.68 -13.70
C ARG A 105 7.52 1.46 -14.72
N ILE A 106 8.65 2.14 -14.55
CA ILE A 106 9.85 1.93 -15.37
C ILE A 106 10.54 0.61 -14.99
N PHE A 107 10.63 0.32 -13.69
CA PHE A 107 11.25 -0.89 -13.17
C PHE A 107 10.51 -2.17 -13.58
N ASP A 108 9.19 -2.13 -13.56
CA ASP A 108 8.32 -3.26 -13.88
C ASP A 108 7.01 -2.76 -14.52
N HIS A 109 6.94 -2.87 -15.84
CA HIS A 109 5.80 -2.37 -16.61
C HIS A 109 4.50 -3.17 -16.39
N ASP A 110 4.59 -4.42 -15.97
CA ASP A 110 3.46 -5.32 -15.76
C ASP A 110 2.92 -5.32 -14.33
N VAL A 111 3.65 -4.75 -13.37
CA VAL A 111 3.18 -4.73 -11.98
C VAL A 111 1.94 -3.85 -11.85
N ASP A 112 0.91 -4.34 -11.19
CA ASP A 112 -0.22 -3.51 -10.80
C ASP A 112 0.21 -2.53 -9.70
N ILE A 113 -0.12 -1.24 -9.86
CA ILE A 113 0.11 -0.22 -8.84
C ILE A 113 -1.23 0.27 -8.31
N SER A 114 -1.47 0.03 -7.03
CA SER A 114 -2.72 0.41 -6.36
C SER A 114 -2.52 1.66 -5.50
N VAL A 115 -3.45 2.61 -5.61
CA VAL A 115 -3.45 3.82 -4.79
C VAL A 115 -4.70 3.83 -3.90
N SER A 116 -4.49 3.96 -2.59
CA SER A 116 -5.55 3.87 -1.59
C SER A 116 -6.22 5.22 -1.31
N THR A 117 -7.36 5.16 -0.62
CA THR A 117 -8.11 6.33 -0.11
C THR A 117 -7.36 7.12 0.97
N ARG A 118 -6.18 6.69 1.39
CA ARG A 118 -5.28 7.49 2.24
C ARG A 118 -4.78 8.75 1.55
N GLU A 119 -4.72 8.72 0.21
CA GLU A 119 -4.30 9.85 -0.60
C GLU A 119 -5.49 10.76 -0.92
N ASN A 120 -5.23 12.08 -1.02
CA ASN A 120 -6.28 13.03 -1.32
C ASN A 120 -6.83 12.87 -2.75
N ALA A 121 -8.06 13.30 -2.96
CA ALA A 121 -8.76 13.16 -4.23
C ALA A 121 -7.97 13.75 -5.41
N LYS A 122 -7.41 14.96 -5.25
CA LYS A 122 -6.63 15.62 -6.30
C LYS A 122 -5.43 14.81 -6.75
N PHE A 123 -4.64 14.27 -5.82
CA PHE A 123 -3.49 13.42 -6.15
C PHE A 123 -3.94 12.14 -6.86
N ARG A 124 -4.99 11.50 -6.33
CA ARG A 124 -5.51 10.24 -6.88
C ARG A 124 -6.03 10.40 -8.30
N ASP A 125 -6.76 11.46 -8.56
CA ASP A 125 -7.28 11.76 -9.89
C ASP A 125 -6.15 11.90 -10.91
N HIS A 126 -5.12 12.69 -10.61
CA HIS A 126 -3.98 12.86 -11.52
C HIS A 126 -3.19 11.55 -11.71
N ILE A 127 -2.90 10.82 -10.63
CA ILE A 127 -2.06 9.62 -10.73
C ILE A 127 -2.79 8.44 -11.40
N ALA A 128 -4.12 8.43 -11.40
CA ALA A 128 -4.93 7.42 -12.07
C ALA A 128 -4.65 7.36 -13.58
N THR A 129 -4.42 8.51 -14.20
CA THR A 129 -4.12 8.61 -15.63
C THR A 129 -2.64 8.46 -15.99
N LEU A 130 -1.74 8.50 -14.99
CA LEU A 130 -0.30 8.59 -15.23
C LEU A 130 0.47 7.31 -14.87
N GLY A 131 -0.01 6.48 -13.97
CA GLY A 131 0.80 5.33 -13.56
C GLY A 131 0.12 4.31 -12.67
N ALA A 132 -0.96 4.67 -11.98
CA ALA A 132 -1.75 3.71 -11.20
C ALA A 132 -2.56 2.79 -12.14
N THR A 133 -2.73 1.52 -11.74
CA THR A 133 -3.59 0.55 -12.45
C THR A 133 -4.90 0.32 -11.71
N SER A 134 -4.95 0.68 -10.44
CA SER A 134 -6.15 0.58 -9.62
C SER A 134 -6.18 1.63 -8.53
N ILE A 135 -7.37 2.09 -8.20
CA ILE A 135 -7.60 3.01 -7.08
C ILE A 135 -8.75 2.47 -6.22
N SER A 136 -8.60 2.55 -4.90
CA SER A 136 -9.66 2.17 -3.97
C SER A 136 -10.74 3.24 -3.92
N ALA A 137 -11.97 2.88 -3.58
CA ALA A 137 -13.05 3.83 -3.35
C ALA A 137 -13.96 3.34 -2.21
N GLY A 138 -14.54 4.27 -1.46
CA GLY A 138 -15.48 3.98 -0.39
C GLY A 138 -14.89 3.13 0.74
N SER A 139 -13.58 3.24 0.99
CA SER A 139 -12.92 2.45 2.04
C SER A 139 -13.43 2.85 3.43
N LYS A 140 -13.73 1.85 4.26
CA LYS A 140 -14.07 2.00 5.67
C LYS A 140 -13.00 1.34 6.52
N THR A 141 -12.49 2.06 7.52
CA THR A 141 -11.40 1.60 8.37
C THR A 141 -11.85 1.19 9.77
N ASP A 142 -13.13 1.40 10.07
CA ASP A 142 -13.74 0.98 11.33
C ASP A 142 -14.04 -0.51 11.33
N PRO A 143 -13.96 -1.19 12.48
CA PRO A 143 -14.45 -2.56 12.60
C PRO A 143 -15.94 -2.66 12.23
N GLY A 144 -16.27 -3.46 11.22
CA GLY A 144 -17.65 -3.58 10.74
C GLY A 144 -18.17 -2.40 9.92
N GLY A 145 -17.31 -1.43 9.53
CA GLY A 145 -17.69 -0.18 8.87
C GLY A 145 -18.45 -0.31 7.55
N TYR A 146 -18.45 -1.49 6.93
CA TYR A 146 -19.26 -1.79 5.75
C TYR A 146 -20.67 -2.30 6.08
N ALA A 147 -20.92 -2.76 7.31
CA ALA A 147 -22.19 -3.33 7.75
C ALA A 147 -22.91 -2.47 8.79
N THR A 148 -22.16 -1.87 9.67
CA THR A 148 -22.64 -0.95 10.71
C THR A 148 -21.84 0.34 10.60
N TYR A 149 -22.39 1.48 11.01
CA TYR A 149 -21.70 2.78 10.95
C TYR A 149 -21.17 3.24 12.33
N PRO A 150 -20.25 2.53 12.99
CA PRO A 150 -19.61 3.05 14.19
C PRO A 150 -18.46 3.97 13.79
N GLN A 151 -18.68 5.28 13.77
CA GLN A 151 -17.63 6.27 13.51
C GLN A 151 -16.56 6.35 14.62
N ALA A 152 -16.67 5.55 15.67
CA ALA A 152 -15.90 5.71 16.90
C ALA A 152 -14.56 4.96 16.94
N LEU A 153 -14.18 4.18 15.94
CA LEU A 153 -12.99 3.29 16.00
C LEU A 153 -12.21 3.23 14.69
N GLU A 154 -12.09 4.35 13.97
CA GLU A 154 -11.28 4.39 12.76
C GLU A 154 -9.80 4.05 13.04
N GLN A 155 -9.28 3.04 12.38
CA GLN A 155 -7.86 2.66 12.54
C GLN A 155 -6.91 3.75 12.01
N PHE A 156 -7.33 4.50 11.00
CA PHE A 156 -6.64 5.67 10.45
C PHE A 156 -7.60 6.50 9.59
N SER A 157 -7.32 7.78 9.49
CA SER A 157 -8.16 8.70 8.69
C SER A 157 -8.05 8.38 7.19
N VAL A 158 -9.22 8.37 6.52
CA VAL A 158 -9.36 8.32 5.07
C VAL A 158 -9.34 9.76 4.55
N SER A 159 -8.53 10.03 3.51
CA SER A 159 -8.40 11.38 2.95
C SER A 159 -9.34 11.62 1.77
N ASP A 160 -9.76 10.56 1.09
CA ASP A 160 -10.74 10.62 0.00
C ASP A 160 -11.93 9.74 0.36
N GLU A 161 -13.02 10.38 0.77
CA GLU A 161 -14.25 9.74 1.23
C GLU A 161 -15.28 9.51 0.11
N ARG A 162 -14.92 9.85 -1.14
CA ARG A 162 -15.81 9.69 -2.29
C ARG A 162 -16.30 8.25 -2.42
N THR A 163 -17.56 8.14 -2.79
CA THR A 163 -18.19 6.86 -3.12
C THR A 163 -17.56 6.24 -4.38
N PRO A 164 -17.71 4.93 -4.61
CA PRO A 164 -17.27 4.30 -5.85
C PRO A 164 -17.83 4.98 -7.11
N ALA A 165 -19.09 5.43 -7.10
CA ALA A 165 -19.71 6.11 -8.23
C ALA A 165 -19.07 7.49 -8.52
N GLU A 166 -18.75 8.26 -7.49
CA GLU A 166 -18.08 9.55 -7.65
C GLU A 166 -16.65 9.39 -8.17
N VAL A 167 -15.91 8.39 -7.68
CA VAL A 167 -14.56 8.08 -8.17
C VAL A 167 -14.61 7.59 -9.62
N GLU A 168 -15.56 6.73 -9.97
CA GLU A 168 -15.76 6.27 -11.35
C GLU A 168 -16.06 7.44 -12.29
N GLN A 169 -16.95 8.36 -11.87
CA GLN A 169 -17.27 9.54 -12.65
C GLN A 169 -16.05 10.46 -12.85
N ALA A 170 -15.25 10.68 -11.79
CA ALA A 170 -14.03 11.48 -11.87
C ALA A 170 -13.01 10.86 -12.85
N VAL A 171 -12.79 9.54 -12.78
CA VAL A 171 -11.87 8.85 -13.69
C VAL A 171 -12.37 8.92 -15.14
N LYS A 172 -13.66 8.70 -15.39
CA LYS A 172 -14.25 8.81 -16.74
C LYS A 172 -14.15 10.23 -17.33
N ALA A 173 -14.23 11.26 -16.48
CA ALA A 173 -14.09 12.64 -16.91
C ALA A 173 -12.67 13.03 -17.36
N MET A 174 -11.69 12.23 -16.99
CA MET A 174 -10.28 12.48 -17.35
C MET A 174 -9.85 11.73 -18.65
N GLY A 175 -10.71 10.95 -19.27
CA GLY A 175 -10.46 10.14 -20.46
C GLY A 175 -10.37 8.69 -20.13
#